data_1fdeeda4ae5a5d3aeff0529d1643e1b5
#
_entry.id   1fdeeda4ae5a5d3aeff0529d1643e1b5
#
_cell.length_a   1.000
_cell.length_b   1.000
_cell.length_c   1.000
_cell.angle_alpha   90.00
_cell.angle_beta   90.00
_cell.angle_gamma   90.00
#
_symmetry.space_group_name_H-M   'P 1'
#
loop_
_entity.id
_entity.type
_entity.pdbx_description
1 polymer ?
#
loop_
_entity_poly.entity_id
_entity_poly.type
_entity_poly.pdbx_seq_one_letter_code
_entity_poly.pdbx_strand_id
1 'polypeptide(L)'
;MNLDALPKEVLQEVFLLEQQKNKLDTRDIAQKNFLAYAQHVYENFIVGRHHKIIAEKLELIAQGKLKRLIVNMPPRHSKSEMASYLMPSWFLGRNPKLKIIQATMNTELAVRFGRKVRDLIADPVYTEVFPDTDLKQDSQAAGRWETSQGGEYFAAGVGAAMTGRGADLLIIDDPHSEQDALSTTAYDNTYEWYTSGPRQRLQPGGTIIIVQTRWSKKDLTGRLLQAQAKDSMADQWEIVEFPAILPNDKILWPEFWNKDELLKVKASLSPMKWNAQWQQNPTSEETAMIKREWWTPWEEKDVPRLDYILQSYDTAYSKKETADYSAITTWGVFEPKKNGEQHLIMLDAKKGRWSFPELKEIAIEENEYWEPDMMLIEAKASGQPLADELRLQNLPVLTFSPGRRKAGNLDKTTRMHIVSPIFESGKVWYPSGEKFAEDVIEEVASFPNGDHDDYCDSMTMAVMRFRQGGFIALDGEDEGEDWYPRSKREYY
;
A
#
# COMPACT_ATOMS: atom_id res chain seq x y z
N MET A 1 -4.51 -34.83 -49.93
CA MET A 1 -3.42 -34.78 -50.92
C MET A 1 -2.23 -35.48 -50.28
N ASN A 2 -1.62 -36.45 -50.97
CA ASN A 2 -0.46 -37.16 -50.38
C ASN A 2 0.78 -36.30 -50.70
N LEU A 3 1.28 -35.56 -49.69
CA LEU A 3 2.41 -34.64 -49.85
C LEU A 3 3.72 -35.36 -50.27
N ASP A 4 3.87 -36.65 -49.95
CA ASP A 4 5.08 -37.42 -50.25
C ASP A 4 5.24 -37.75 -51.74
N ALA A 5 4.25 -37.45 -52.56
CA ALA A 5 4.26 -37.71 -54.02
C ALA A 5 4.61 -36.48 -54.88
N LEU A 6 4.88 -35.33 -54.24
CA LEU A 6 5.19 -34.09 -54.94
C LEU A 6 6.70 -33.95 -55.24
N PRO A 7 7.09 -33.32 -56.38
CA PRO A 7 8.49 -32.99 -56.67
C PRO A 7 9.09 -32.10 -55.55
N LYS A 8 10.39 -32.25 -55.26
CA LYS A 8 11.08 -31.48 -54.21
C LYS A 8 10.93 -29.97 -54.31
N GLU A 9 10.88 -29.45 -55.53
CA GLU A 9 10.69 -28.03 -55.81
C GLU A 9 9.29 -27.54 -55.41
N VAL A 10 8.26 -28.36 -55.66
CA VAL A 10 6.87 -28.06 -55.25
C VAL A 10 6.71 -28.15 -53.74
N LEU A 11 7.37 -29.13 -53.10
CA LEU A 11 7.39 -29.22 -51.64
C LEU A 11 8.06 -28.01 -50.96
N GLN A 12 9.14 -27.50 -51.58
CA GLN A 12 9.83 -26.30 -51.10
C GLN A 12 8.94 -25.06 -51.28
N GLU A 13 8.22 -24.92 -52.35
CA GLU A 13 7.27 -23.82 -52.60
C GLU A 13 6.08 -23.88 -51.65
N VAL A 14 5.50 -25.05 -51.42
CA VAL A 14 4.43 -25.26 -50.41
C VAL A 14 4.90 -24.89 -49.02
N PHE A 15 6.11 -25.32 -48.61
CA PHE A 15 6.68 -24.97 -47.30
C PHE A 15 6.91 -23.47 -47.16
N LEU A 16 7.38 -22.77 -48.18
CA LEU A 16 7.54 -21.32 -48.17
C LEU A 16 6.20 -20.61 -48.10
N LEU A 17 5.17 -21.08 -48.80
CA LEU A 17 3.82 -20.54 -48.77
C LEU A 17 3.16 -20.76 -47.38
N GLU A 18 3.38 -21.93 -46.76
CA GLU A 18 2.91 -22.19 -45.38
C GLU A 18 3.62 -21.30 -44.38
N GLN A 19 4.92 -21.09 -44.49
CA GLN A 19 5.64 -20.14 -43.63
C GLN A 19 5.13 -18.71 -43.81
N GLN A 20 4.91 -18.27 -45.05
CA GLN A 20 4.35 -16.94 -45.33
C GLN A 20 2.93 -16.79 -44.74
N LYS A 21 2.09 -17.81 -44.92
CA LYS A 21 0.75 -17.83 -44.34
C LYS A 21 0.79 -17.74 -42.81
N ASN A 22 1.62 -18.56 -42.15
CA ASN A 22 1.76 -18.54 -40.69
C ASN A 22 2.26 -17.18 -40.17
N LYS A 23 3.19 -16.53 -40.90
CA LYS A 23 3.64 -15.16 -40.57
C LYS A 23 2.51 -14.14 -40.71
N LEU A 24 1.69 -14.23 -41.75
CA LEU A 24 0.54 -13.33 -41.96
C LEU A 24 -0.52 -13.55 -40.88
N ASP A 25 -0.84 -14.80 -40.54
CA ASP A 25 -1.80 -15.12 -39.50
C ASP A 25 -1.32 -14.61 -38.12
N THR A 26 -0.04 -14.78 -37.81
CA THR A 26 0.58 -14.26 -36.55
C THR A 26 0.54 -12.74 -36.48
N ARG A 27 0.88 -12.08 -37.60
CA ARG A 27 0.80 -10.63 -37.75
C ARG A 27 -0.62 -10.10 -37.49
N ASP A 28 -1.61 -10.69 -38.20
CA ASP A 28 -3.01 -10.27 -38.08
C ASP A 28 -3.57 -10.44 -36.67
N ILE A 29 -3.16 -11.48 -35.98
CA ILE A 29 -3.51 -11.70 -34.57
C ILE A 29 -2.85 -10.63 -33.71
N ALA A 30 -1.55 -10.39 -33.82
CA ALA A 30 -0.81 -9.43 -33.02
C ALA A 30 -1.28 -7.97 -33.26
N GLN A 31 -1.70 -7.61 -34.45
CA GLN A 31 -2.29 -6.30 -34.73
C GLN A 31 -3.62 -6.06 -34.01
N LYS A 32 -4.41 -7.11 -33.77
CA LYS A 32 -5.75 -7.03 -33.18
C LYS A 32 -5.79 -7.34 -31.70
N ASN A 33 -4.89 -8.22 -31.23
CA ASN A 33 -4.82 -8.68 -29.86
C ASN A 33 -3.53 -8.20 -29.18
N PHE A 34 -3.69 -7.39 -28.14
CA PHE A 34 -2.56 -6.78 -27.44
C PHE A 34 -1.66 -7.80 -26.74
N LEU A 35 -2.25 -8.86 -26.15
CA LEU A 35 -1.46 -9.87 -25.46
C LEU A 35 -0.63 -10.71 -26.44
N ALA A 36 -1.20 -11.05 -27.59
CA ALA A 36 -0.46 -11.73 -28.67
C ALA A 36 0.69 -10.85 -29.19
N TYR A 37 0.45 -9.54 -29.35
CA TYR A 37 1.50 -8.58 -29.67
C TYR A 37 2.60 -8.57 -28.60
N ALA A 38 2.22 -8.46 -27.32
CA ALA A 38 3.17 -8.44 -26.21
C ALA A 38 4.07 -9.69 -26.21
N GLN A 39 3.49 -10.87 -26.41
CA GLN A 39 4.23 -12.14 -26.49
C GLN A 39 5.12 -12.25 -27.72
N HIS A 40 4.75 -11.58 -28.82
CA HIS A 40 5.54 -11.59 -30.06
C HIS A 40 6.78 -10.69 -29.96
N VAL A 41 6.63 -9.47 -29.41
CA VAL A 41 7.71 -8.48 -29.37
C VAL A 41 8.55 -8.49 -28.08
N TYR A 42 8.08 -9.16 -27.05
CA TYR A 42 8.79 -9.24 -25.77
C TYR A 42 9.14 -10.70 -25.48
N GLU A 43 10.40 -11.04 -25.72
CA GLU A 43 10.92 -12.39 -25.51
C GLU A 43 10.72 -12.82 -24.05
N ASN A 44 10.26 -14.05 -23.85
CA ASN A 44 10.00 -14.65 -22.53
C ASN A 44 8.96 -13.91 -21.67
N PHE A 45 7.96 -13.25 -22.28
CA PHE A 45 6.88 -12.62 -21.54
C PHE A 45 6.03 -13.66 -20.80
N ILE A 46 6.14 -13.68 -19.47
CA ILE A 46 5.41 -14.61 -18.59
C ILE A 46 3.99 -14.09 -18.37
N VAL A 47 3.00 -14.74 -18.96
CA VAL A 47 1.60 -14.31 -18.88
C VAL A 47 0.96 -14.76 -17.57
N GLY A 48 0.53 -13.79 -16.75
CA GLY A 48 -0.33 -14.02 -15.60
C GLY A 48 -1.80 -13.65 -15.88
N ARG A 49 -2.69 -13.96 -14.94
CA ARG A 49 -4.12 -13.65 -15.04
C ARG A 49 -4.39 -12.13 -15.20
N HIS A 50 -3.68 -11.31 -14.45
CA HIS A 50 -3.81 -9.84 -14.49
C HIS A 50 -3.44 -9.27 -15.86
N HIS A 51 -2.43 -9.84 -16.56
CA HIS A 51 -2.06 -9.40 -17.90
C HIS A 51 -3.20 -9.56 -18.89
N LYS A 52 -3.98 -10.64 -18.82
CA LYS A 52 -5.16 -10.87 -19.69
C LYS A 52 -6.21 -9.78 -19.48
N ILE A 53 -6.51 -9.46 -18.22
CA ILE A 53 -7.49 -8.43 -17.86
C ILE A 53 -7.01 -7.04 -18.31
N ILE A 54 -5.74 -6.70 -18.08
CA ILE A 54 -5.16 -5.43 -18.55
C ILE A 54 -5.20 -5.35 -20.08
N ALA A 55 -4.80 -6.41 -20.77
CA ALA A 55 -4.80 -6.45 -22.24
C ALA A 55 -6.20 -6.17 -22.82
N GLU A 56 -7.26 -6.79 -22.27
CA GLU A 56 -8.63 -6.52 -22.68
C GLU A 56 -9.01 -5.03 -22.50
N LYS A 57 -8.61 -4.39 -21.40
CA LYS A 57 -8.85 -2.96 -21.18
C LYS A 57 -8.07 -2.08 -22.15
N LEU A 58 -6.80 -2.41 -22.44
CA LEU A 58 -5.98 -1.69 -23.40
C LEU A 58 -6.52 -1.84 -24.84
N GLU A 59 -7.08 -2.99 -25.18
CA GLU A 59 -7.77 -3.20 -26.47
C GLU A 59 -9.03 -2.33 -26.59
N LEU A 60 -9.83 -2.21 -25.52
CA LEU A 60 -10.98 -1.29 -25.50
C LEU A 60 -10.57 0.18 -25.67
N ILE A 61 -9.43 0.57 -25.11
CA ILE A 61 -8.82 1.89 -25.31
C ILE A 61 -8.47 2.11 -26.79
N ALA A 62 -7.76 1.17 -27.39
CA ALA A 62 -7.35 1.27 -28.79
C ALA A 62 -8.54 1.25 -29.76
N GLN A 63 -9.68 0.65 -29.35
CA GLN A 63 -10.94 0.69 -30.09
C GLN A 63 -11.75 1.99 -29.83
N GLY A 64 -11.29 2.85 -28.94
CA GLY A 64 -11.99 4.08 -28.54
C GLY A 64 -13.22 3.88 -27.66
N LYS A 65 -13.45 2.67 -27.15
CA LYS A 65 -14.59 2.30 -26.31
C LYS A 65 -14.37 2.63 -24.82
N LEU A 66 -13.12 2.68 -24.39
CA LEU A 66 -12.72 3.07 -23.03
C LEU A 66 -11.84 4.32 -23.10
N LYS A 67 -12.13 5.34 -22.29
CA LYS A 67 -11.44 6.63 -22.35
C LYS A 67 -10.62 6.95 -21.11
N ARG A 68 -10.95 6.37 -19.96
CA ARG A 68 -10.33 6.63 -18.66
C ARG A 68 -10.08 5.31 -17.98
N LEU A 69 -8.82 4.95 -17.81
CA LEU A 69 -8.40 3.70 -17.17
C LEU A 69 -7.42 3.98 -16.06
N ILE A 70 -7.68 3.43 -14.88
CA ILE A 70 -6.73 3.34 -13.77
C ILE A 70 -6.41 1.87 -13.52
N VAL A 71 -5.13 1.52 -13.46
CA VAL A 71 -4.65 0.20 -13.06
C VAL A 71 -3.76 0.34 -11.85
N ASN A 72 -4.23 -0.14 -10.72
CA ASN A 72 -3.45 -0.20 -9.47
C ASN A 72 -2.93 -1.62 -9.27
N MET A 73 -1.63 -1.77 -9.11
CA MET A 73 -1.04 -3.10 -8.88
C MET A 73 0.34 -3.01 -8.23
N PRO A 74 0.79 -4.12 -7.59
CA PRO A 74 2.03 -4.12 -6.84
C PRO A 74 3.26 -3.84 -7.69
N PRO A 75 4.38 -3.46 -7.06
CA PRO A 75 5.67 -3.40 -7.73
C PRO A 75 6.02 -4.75 -8.38
N ARG A 76 6.79 -4.71 -9.48
CA ARG A 76 7.29 -5.91 -10.18
C ARG A 76 6.21 -6.87 -10.73
N HIS A 77 5.02 -6.34 -11.07
CA HIS A 77 3.95 -7.11 -11.71
C HIS A 77 3.68 -6.64 -13.16
N SER A 78 4.68 -6.06 -13.82
CA SER A 78 4.69 -5.66 -15.25
C SER A 78 3.74 -4.50 -15.64
N LYS A 79 3.28 -3.67 -14.69
CA LYS A 79 2.39 -2.54 -15.01
C LYS A 79 3.01 -1.57 -16.03
N SER A 80 4.26 -1.18 -15.80
CA SER A 80 4.99 -0.25 -16.68
C SER A 80 5.36 -0.88 -18.02
N GLU A 81 5.69 -2.18 -18.03
CA GLU A 81 5.92 -2.92 -19.28
C GLU A 81 4.69 -2.92 -20.17
N MET A 82 3.50 -3.16 -19.60
CA MET A 82 2.24 -3.18 -20.33
C MET A 82 1.83 -1.79 -20.79
N ALA A 83 1.80 -0.80 -19.88
CA ALA A 83 1.24 0.52 -20.16
C ALA A 83 2.23 1.51 -20.77
N SER A 84 3.52 1.49 -20.35
CA SER A 84 4.51 2.52 -20.69
C SER A 84 5.51 2.08 -21.77
N TYR A 85 5.57 0.78 -22.07
CA TYR A 85 6.46 0.25 -23.09
C TYR A 85 5.69 -0.36 -24.26
N LEU A 86 4.86 -1.38 -24.01
CA LEU A 86 4.18 -2.12 -25.06
C LEU A 86 2.96 -1.37 -25.63
N MET A 87 2.16 -0.73 -24.79
CA MET A 87 0.96 -0.01 -25.24
C MET A 87 1.26 1.16 -26.21
N PRO A 88 2.25 2.03 -25.95
CA PRO A 88 2.58 3.11 -26.86
C PRO A 88 2.98 2.62 -28.25
N SER A 89 3.81 1.58 -28.34
CA SER A 89 4.25 1.01 -29.61
C SER A 89 3.09 0.37 -30.38
N TRP A 90 2.26 -0.42 -29.70
CA TRP A 90 1.08 -1.04 -30.30
C TRP A 90 0.04 -0.02 -30.77
N PHE A 91 -0.17 1.05 -29.97
CA PHE A 91 -1.10 2.12 -30.28
C PHE A 91 -0.67 2.89 -31.55
N LEU A 92 0.61 3.22 -31.66
CA LEU A 92 1.19 3.86 -32.85
C LEU A 92 1.24 2.91 -34.04
N GLY A 93 1.49 1.62 -33.85
CA GLY A 93 1.45 0.63 -34.90
C GLY A 93 0.09 0.54 -35.56
N ARG A 94 -0.99 0.68 -34.79
CA ARG A 94 -2.37 0.69 -35.29
C ARG A 94 -2.76 2.01 -35.97
N ASN A 95 -2.21 3.12 -35.51
CA ASN A 95 -2.40 4.43 -36.13
C ASN A 95 -1.18 5.33 -35.87
N PRO A 96 -0.24 5.35 -36.83
CA PRO A 96 1.04 6.05 -36.68
C PRO A 96 0.95 7.59 -36.72
N LYS A 97 -0.26 8.16 -36.80
CA LYS A 97 -0.49 9.62 -36.75
C LYS A 97 -0.84 10.12 -35.33
N LEU A 98 -1.07 9.20 -34.38
CA LEU A 98 -1.50 9.55 -33.03
C LEU A 98 -0.36 10.19 -32.22
N LYS A 99 -0.75 11.03 -31.27
CA LYS A 99 0.18 11.72 -30.36
C LYS A 99 0.07 11.15 -28.95
N ILE A 100 1.22 10.80 -28.39
CA ILE A 100 1.33 10.23 -27.06
C ILE A 100 2.12 11.17 -26.16
N ILE A 101 1.57 11.45 -24.99
CA ILE A 101 2.32 12.04 -23.86
C ILE A 101 2.45 10.97 -22.80
N GLN A 102 3.68 10.70 -22.38
CA GLN A 102 3.97 9.81 -21.26
C GLN A 102 4.61 10.57 -20.12
N ALA A 103 4.05 10.42 -18.92
CA ALA A 103 4.55 11.03 -17.71
C ALA A 103 4.88 9.97 -16.65
N THR A 104 5.94 10.22 -15.88
CA THR A 104 6.33 9.43 -14.72
C THR A 104 6.74 10.36 -13.57
N MET A 105 7.07 9.82 -12.38
CA MET A 105 7.49 10.61 -11.23
C MET A 105 8.64 11.60 -11.55
N ASN A 106 9.52 11.27 -12.49
CA ASN A 106 10.60 12.16 -12.93
C ASN A 106 10.88 12.01 -14.44
N THR A 107 11.52 13.03 -15.01
CA THR A 107 11.83 13.09 -16.44
C THR A 107 12.78 12.01 -16.90
N GLU A 108 13.74 11.60 -16.08
CA GLU A 108 14.74 10.58 -16.43
C GLU A 108 14.07 9.23 -16.72
N LEU A 109 13.15 8.82 -15.85
CA LEU A 109 12.39 7.58 -16.03
C LEU A 109 11.49 7.65 -17.28
N ALA A 110 10.81 8.79 -17.49
CA ALA A 110 9.97 9.00 -18.67
C ALA A 110 10.79 8.90 -19.97
N VAL A 111 11.97 9.53 -20.02
CA VAL A 111 12.91 9.47 -21.16
C VAL A 111 13.42 8.04 -21.39
N ARG A 112 13.66 7.28 -20.32
CA ARG A 112 14.04 5.86 -20.42
C ARG A 112 12.98 5.04 -21.13
N PHE A 113 11.69 5.22 -20.78
CA PHE A 113 10.58 4.58 -21.51
C PHE A 113 10.49 5.07 -22.96
N GLY A 114 10.62 6.37 -23.19
CA GLY A 114 10.61 6.93 -24.55
C GLY A 114 11.66 6.31 -25.45
N ARG A 115 12.87 6.08 -24.91
CA ARG A 115 13.94 5.37 -25.62
C ARG A 115 13.57 3.93 -25.91
N LYS A 116 13.06 3.18 -24.91
CA LYS A 116 12.64 1.79 -25.08
C LYS A 116 11.57 1.63 -26.16
N VAL A 117 10.56 2.50 -26.18
CA VAL A 117 9.47 2.48 -27.18
C VAL A 117 10.02 2.80 -28.57
N ARG A 118 10.88 3.82 -28.68
CA ARG A 118 11.55 4.19 -29.94
C ARG A 118 12.37 3.03 -30.50
N ASP A 119 13.19 2.43 -29.66
CA ASP A 119 14.08 1.34 -30.05
C ASP A 119 13.26 0.09 -30.47
N LEU A 120 12.13 -0.18 -29.81
CA LEU A 120 11.20 -1.24 -30.23
C LEU A 120 10.58 -0.96 -31.61
N ILE A 121 10.16 0.27 -31.89
CA ILE A 121 9.59 0.62 -33.21
C ILE A 121 10.62 0.45 -34.33
N ALA A 122 11.91 0.64 -34.04
CA ALA A 122 13.01 0.41 -34.99
C ALA A 122 13.42 -1.07 -35.12
N ASP A 123 12.91 -1.95 -34.26
CA ASP A 123 13.28 -3.37 -34.24
C ASP A 123 12.59 -4.15 -35.35
N PRO A 124 13.30 -5.06 -36.03
CA PRO A 124 12.70 -5.95 -37.06
C PRO A 124 11.47 -6.74 -36.56
N VAL A 125 11.48 -7.17 -35.28
CA VAL A 125 10.36 -7.90 -34.66
C VAL A 125 9.06 -7.05 -34.65
N TYR A 126 9.18 -5.74 -34.42
CA TYR A 126 8.04 -4.83 -34.45
C TYR A 126 7.57 -4.60 -35.92
N THR A 127 8.50 -4.39 -36.84
CA THR A 127 8.16 -4.13 -38.25
C THR A 127 7.54 -5.36 -38.94
N GLU A 128 7.78 -6.58 -38.43
CA GLU A 128 7.02 -7.77 -38.87
C GLU A 128 5.52 -7.61 -38.60
N VAL A 129 5.13 -6.95 -37.50
CA VAL A 129 3.73 -6.73 -37.13
C VAL A 129 3.18 -5.46 -37.80
N PHE A 130 3.94 -4.36 -37.73
CA PHE A 130 3.52 -3.03 -38.23
C PHE A 130 4.50 -2.46 -39.28
N PRO A 131 4.54 -3.01 -40.48
CA PRO A 131 5.52 -2.62 -41.53
C PRO A 131 5.35 -1.18 -42.01
N ASP A 132 4.19 -0.57 -41.80
CA ASP A 132 3.89 0.79 -42.24
C ASP A 132 4.20 1.86 -41.17
N THR A 133 4.81 1.48 -40.06
CA THR A 133 5.12 2.42 -38.96
C THR A 133 6.63 2.58 -38.81
N ASP A 134 7.14 3.72 -39.27
CA ASP A 134 8.56 4.05 -39.22
C ASP A 134 8.81 5.30 -38.36
N LEU A 135 10.04 5.43 -37.84
CA LEU A 135 10.52 6.63 -37.20
C LEU A 135 10.94 7.69 -38.23
N LYS A 136 10.62 8.92 -37.98
CA LYS A 136 11.08 10.06 -38.77
C LYS A 136 12.59 10.27 -38.53
N GLN A 137 13.38 10.34 -39.61
CA GLN A 137 14.84 10.32 -39.54
C GLN A 137 15.46 11.51 -38.76
N ASP A 138 14.84 12.67 -38.82
CA ASP A 138 15.31 13.91 -38.22
C ASP A 138 14.71 14.21 -36.81
N SER A 139 13.90 13.27 -36.26
CA SER A 139 13.23 13.45 -34.96
C SER A 139 13.26 12.18 -34.12
N GLN A 140 14.44 11.86 -33.52
CA GLN A 140 14.69 10.60 -32.81
C GLN A 140 15.34 10.78 -31.43
N ALA A 141 15.14 11.93 -30.77
CA ALA A 141 15.65 12.12 -29.39
C ALA A 141 14.95 11.16 -28.41
N ALA A 142 15.68 10.66 -27.39
CA ALA A 142 15.19 9.61 -26.50
C ALA A 142 13.84 9.91 -25.81
N GLY A 143 13.61 11.16 -25.43
CA GLY A 143 12.36 11.59 -24.79
C GLY A 143 11.36 12.26 -25.72
N ARG A 144 11.72 12.43 -27.02
CA ARG A 144 10.87 13.08 -28.00
C ARG A 144 11.23 12.60 -29.41
N TRP A 145 10.28 11.98 -30.06
CA TRP A 145 10.45 11.50 -31.42
C TRP A 145 9.12 11.48 -32.15
N GLU A 146 9.20 11.38 -33.48
CA GLU A 146 8.05 11.39 -34.37
C GLU A 146 8.06 10.15 -35.28
N THR A 147 6.86 9.72 -35.69
CA THR A 147 6.72 8.77 -36.77
C THR A 147 6.84 9.47 -38.12
N SER A 148 7.20 8.75 -39.18
CA SER A 148 7.24 9.27 -40.53
C SER A 148 5.89 9.81 -41.04
N GLN A 149 4.79 9.39 -40.42
CA GLN A 149 3.42 9.78 -40.73
C GLN A 149 2.86 10.93 -39.84
N GLY A 150 3.69 11.53 -39.00
CA GLY A 150 3.34 12.70 -38.20
C GLY A 150 2.74 12.40 -36.79
N GLY A 151 2.83 11.17 -36.33
CA GLY A 151 2.60 10.87 -34.89
C GLY A 151 3.74 11.36 -34.04
N GLU A 152 3.48 11.63 -32.77
CA GLU A 152 4.44 12.20 -31.83
C GLU A 152 4.44 11.42 -30.51
N TYR A 153 5.63 11.17 -29.97
CA TYR A 153 5.83 10.71 -28.60
C TYR A 153 6.60 11.75 -27.82
N PHE A 154 6.10 12.06 -26.61
CA PHE A 154 6.72 13.02 -25.72
C PHE A 154 6.75 12.49 -24.28
N ALA A 155 7.95 12.43 -23.69
CA ALA A 155 8.21 12.01 -22.32
C ALA A 155 8.37 13.22 -21.39
N ALA A 156 7.73 13.17 -20.21
CA ALA A 156 7.78 14.23 -19.20
C ALA A 156 7.85 13.64 -17.78
N GLY A 157 8.40 14.39 -16.84
CA GLY A 157 8.26 14.11 -15.41
C GLY A 157 7.08 14.87 -14.81
N VAL A 158 6.61 14.46 -13.64
CA VAL A 158 5.70 15.26 -12.82
C VAL A 158 6.32 16.65 -12.59
N GLY A 159 5.52 17.70 -12.71
CA GLY A 159 5.98 19.09 -12.62
C GLY A 159 6.61 19.65 -13.90
N ALA A 160 6.92 18.84 -14.92
CA ALA A 160 7.47 19.32 -16.17
C ALA A 160 6.44 20.07 -17.02
N ALA A 161 6.89 21.11 -17.73
CA ALA A 161 6.04 21.87 -18.64
C ALA A 161 5.71 21.07 -19.91
N MET A 162 4.42 21.02 -20.28
CA MET A 162 3.90 20.34 -21.48
C MET A 162 3.22 21.30 -22.44
N THR A 163 3.54 22.59 -22.36
CA THR A 163 2.87 23.65 -23.11
C THR A 163 3.04 23.45 -24.63
N GLY A 164 1.98 23.74 -25.40
CA GLY A 164 2.00 23.65 -26.87
C GLY A 164 1.89 22.25 -27.46
N ARG A 165 1.60 21.21 -26.64
CA ARG A 165 1.45 19.82 -27.11
C ARG A 165 0.01 19.35 -26.91
N GLY A 166 -0.45 18.47 -27.82
CA GLY A 166 -1.70 17.73 -27.70
C GLY A 166 -1.43 16.22 -27.59
N ALA A 167 -2.34 15.49 -26.97
CA ALA A 167 -2.25 14.03 -26.83
C ALA A 167 -3.58 13.37 -27.22
N ASP A 168 -3.50 12.33 -28.03
CA ASP A 168 -4.58 11.36 -28.24
C ASP A 168 -4.56 10.28 -27.14
N LEU A 169 -3.36 9.98 -26.61
CA LEU A 169 -3.14 9.09 -25.49
C LEU A 169 -2.21 9.76 -24.48
N LEU A 170 -2.69 9.91 -23.26
CA LEU A 170 -1.90 10.31 -22.10
C LEU A 170 -1.68 9.09 -21.19
N ILE A 171 -0.43 8.78 -20.91
CA ILE A 171 -0.05 7.71 -19.98
C ILE A 171 0.64 8.35 -18.77
N ILE A 172 0.19 8.01 -17.59
CA ILE A 172 0.82 8.41 -16.31
C ILE A 172 1.21 7.14 -15.56
N ASP A 173 2.51 6.95 -15.33
CA ASP A 173 3.05 5.75 -14.71
C ASP A 173 3.83 6.11 -13.44
N ASP A 174 3.37 5.56 -12.31
CA ASP A 174 3.92 5.80 -10.97
C ASP A 174 4.28 7.29 -10.75
N PRO A 175 3.26 8.18 -10.65
CA PRO A 175 3.50 9.63 -10.54
C PRO A 175 4.07 10.06 -9.19
N HIS A 176 4.11 9.18 -8.19
CA HIS A 176 4.61 9.43 -6.85
C HIS A 176 5.90 8.64 -6.60
N SER A 177 6.87 9.29 -5.97
CA SER A 177 8.08 8.64 -5.44
C SER A 177 7.87 8.16 -4.00
N GLU A 178 8.79 7.35 -3.48
CA GLU A 178 8.81 6.95 -2.07
C GLU A 178 8.92 8.16 -1.11
N GLN A 179 9.60 9.22 -1.52
CA GLN A 179 9.72 10.45 -0.74
C GLN A 179 8.41 11.24 -0.73
N ASP A 180 7.68 11.26 -1.85
CA ASP A 180 6.37 11.91 -1.95
C ASP A 180 5.34 11.23 -1.04
N ALA A 181 5.49 9.92 -0.80
CA ALA A 181 4.59 9.14 0.05
C ALA A 181 4.53 9.64 1.52
N LEU A 182 5.55 10.38 1.95
CA LEU A 182 5.62 10.97 3.30
C LEU A 182 5.06 12.40 3.37
N SER A 183 4.58 12.95 2.26
CA SER A 183 4.18 14.37 2.18
C SER A 183 2.78 14.57 1.58
N THR A 184 1.85 15.05 2.40
CA THR A 184 0.51 15.46 1.93
C THR A 184 0.61 16.54 0.83
N THR A 185 1.52 17.49 0.98
CA THR A 185 1.77 18.55 -0.02
C THR A 185 2.24 17.98 -1.36
N ALA A 186 3.03 16.91 -1.37
CA ALA A 186 3.46 16.27 -2.61
C ALA A 186 2.27 15.64 -3.36
N TYR A 187 1.34 15.01 -2.66
CA TYR A 187 0.10 14.50 -3.27
C TYR A 187 -0.76 15.63 -3.86
N ASP A 188 -0.91 16.74 -3.14
CA ASP A 188 -1.67 17.90 -3.61
C ASP A 188 -1.01 18.51 -4.85
N ASN A 189 0.31 18.65 -4.86
CA ASN A 189 1.07 19.15 -6.01
C ASN A 189 0.95 18.24 -7.24
N THR A 190 0.95 16.92 -7.06
CA THR A 190 0.78 15.97 -8.17
C THR A 190 -0.63 16.05 -8.76
N TYR A 191 -1.65 16.19 -7.93
CA TYR A 191 -3.03 16.36 -8.39
C TYR A 191 -3.23 17.68 -9.11
N GLU A 192 -2.68 18.79 -8.58
CA GLU A 192 -2.71 20.10 -9.22
C GLU A 192 -1.97 20.09 -10.56
N TRP A 193 -0.78 19.50 -10.61
CA TRP A 193 -0.06 19.30 -11.86
C TRP A 193 -0.89 18.51 -12.89
N TYR A 194 -1.55 17.41 -12.46
CA TYR A 194 -2.39 16.63 -13.35
C TYR A 194 -3.53 17.46 -13.95
N THR A 195 -4.25 18.22 -13.12
CA THR A 195 -5.44 18.97 -13.53
C THR A 195 -5.08 20.19 -14.38
N SER A 196 -4.03 20.93 -14.02
CA SER A 196 -3.60 22.14 -14.70
C SER A 196 -2.74 21.90 -15.95
N GLY A 197 -2.02 20.79 -16.01
CA GLY A 197 -1.09 20.43 -17.08
C GLY A 197 -1.59 19.31 -18.00
N PRO A 198 -1.25 18.04 -17.71
CA PRO A 198 -1.48 16.90 -18.62
C PRO A 198 -2.93 16.75 -19.06
N ARG A 199 -3.90 16.88 -18.13
CA ARG A 199 -5.32 16.75 -18.44
C ARG A 199 -5.78 17.76 -19.50
N GLN A 200 -5.20 18.97 -19.49
CA GLN A 200 -5.51 20.03 -20.44
C GLN A 200 -4.85 19.82 -21.81
N ARG A 201 -3.94 18.86 -21.93
CA ARG A 201 -3.29 18.51 -23.21
C ARG A 201 -4.05 17.47 -24.02
N LEU A 202 -5.07 16.86 -23.42
CA LEU A 202 -5.83 15.83 -24.10
C LEU A 202 -6.68 16.41 -25.21
N GLN A 203 -6.56 15.84 -26.42
CA GLN A 203 -7.38 16.21 -27.55
C GLN A 203 -8.83 15.71 -27.37
N PRO A 204 -9.83 16.33 -28.06
CA PRO A 204 -11.19 15.80 -28.04
C PRO A 204 -11.24 14.33 -28.41
N GLY A 205 -11.88 13.49 -27.58
CA GLY A 205 -11.91 12.05 -27.77
C GLY A 205 -10.67 11.30 -27.30
N GLY A 206 -9.64 11.99 -26.81
CA GLY A 206 -8.41 11.38 -26.30
C GLY A 206 -8.61 10.57 -25.02
N THR A 207 -7.65 9.72 -24.73
CA THR A 207 -7.70 8.71 -23.68
C THR A 207 -6.62 8.92 -22.63
N ILE A 208 -6.92 8.57 -21.39
CA ILE A 208 -5.93 8.59 -20.30
C ILE A 208 -5.81 7.19 -19.69
N ILE A 209 -4.58 6.73 -19.54
CA ILE A 209 -4.20 5.55 -18.77
C ILE A 209 -3.36 6.01 -17.58
N ILE A 210 -3.75 5.62 -16.38
CA ILE A 210 -2.94 5.79 -15.17
C ILE A 210 -2.60 4.40 -14.65
N VAL A 211 -1.32 4.11 -14.51
CA VAL A 211 -0.87 2.90 -13.84
C VAL A 211 0.00 3.29 -12.67
N GLN A 212 -0.31 2.77 -11.50
CA GLN A 212 0.48 3.10 -10.31
C GLN A 212 0.42 2.01 -9.24
N THR A 213 1.39 2.06 -8.36
CA THR A 213 1.32 1.46 -7.03
C THR A 213 0.61 2.43 -6.11
N ARG A 214 -0.32 1.96 -5.28
CA ARG A 214 -1.00 2.81 -4.30
C ARG A 214 -0.05 3.17 -3.15
N TRP A 215 -0.18 4.39 -2.64
CA TRP A 215 0.59 4.88 -1.51
C TRP A 215 -0.31 5.39 -0.39
N SER A 216 -1.38 6.09 -0.74
CA SER A 216 -2.30 6.76 0.18
C SER A 216 -3.68 6.91 -0.43
N LYS A 217 -4.70 7.15 0.39
CA LYS A 217 -6.01 7.61 -0.10
C LYS A 217 -5.95 9.00 -0.75
N LYS A 218 -4.85 9.75 -0.53
CA LYS A 218 -4.59 11.07 -1.12
C LYS A 218 -3.75 11.02 -2.39
N ASP A 219 -3.25 9.85 -2.80
CA ASP A 219 -2.52 9.71 -4.05
C ASP A 219 -3.38 10.06 -5.28
N LEU A 220 -2.77 10.11 -6.46
CA LEU A 220 -3.49 10.55 -7.67
C LEU A 220 -4.75 9.73 -7.91
N THR A 221 -4.71 8.39 -7.78
CA THR A 221 -5.92 7.55 -7.88
C THR A 221 -6.97 7.98 -6.85
N GLY A 222 -6.61 8.10 -5.58
CA GLY A 222 -7.55 8.46 -4.53
C GLY A 222 -8.23 9.80 -4.75
N ARG A 223 -7.48 10.82 -5.22
CA ARG A 223 -8.02 12.14 -5.55
C ARG A 223 -8.98 12.10 -6.75
N LEU A 224 -8.64 11.34 -7.79
CA LEU A 224 -9.51 11.17 -8.96
C LEU A 224 -10.81 10.46 -8.62
N LEU A 225 -10.76 9.42 -7.76
CA LEU A 225 -11.96 8.73 -7.28
C LEU A 225 -12.84 9.62 -6.40
N GLN A 226 -12.23 10.46 -5.56
CA GLN A 226 -12.99 11.46 -4.81
C GLN A 226 -13.69 12.48 -5.73
N ALA A 227 -13.01 12.94 -6.78
CA ALA A 227 -13.61 13.84 -7.76
C ALA A 227 -14.79 13.18 -8.50
N GLN A 228 -14.61 11.93 -8.96
CA GLN A 228 -15.66 11.14 -9.61
C GLN A 228 -16.88 10.92 -8.69
N ALA A 229 -16.65 10.64 -7.41
CA ALA A 229 -17.73 10.42 -6.44
C ALA A 229 -18.50 11.71 -6.09
N LYS A 230 -17.85 12.86 -6.15
CA LYS A 230 -18.46 14.16 -5.82
C LYS A 230 -19.23 14.78 -6.98
N ASP A 231 -18.80 14.55 -8.22
CA ASP A 231 -19.37 15.19 -9.40
C ASP A 231 -19.50 14.19 -10.55
N SER A 232 -20.72 13.94 -10.98
CA SER A 232 -21.02 13.07 -12.12
C SER A 232 -20.50 13.60 -13.48
N MET A 233 -20.14 14.89 -13.57
CA MET A 233 -19.53 15.51 -14.74
C MET A 233 -17.99 15.37 -14.76
N ALA A 234 -17.39 14.94 -13.65
CA ALA A 234 -15.96 14.63 -13.61
C ALA A 234 -15.63 13.42 -14.51
N ASP A 235 -14.35 13.27 -14.87
CA ASP A 235 -13.89 12.08 -15.61
C ASP A 235 -14.32 10.81 -14.87
N GLN A 236 -15.03 9.92 -15.58
CA GLN A 236 -15.48 8.63 -15.04
C GLN A 236 -14.47 7.56 -15.38
N TRP A 237 -13.88 6.95 -14.36
CA TRP A 237 -12.77 6.02 -14.46
C TRP A 237 -13.22 4.56 -14.37
N GLU A 238 -12.78 3.76 -15.30
CA GLU A 238 -12.71 2.31 -15.14
C GLU A 238 -11.49 1.99 -14.29
N ILE A 239 -11.69 1.24 -13.21
CA ILE A 239 -10.63 0.95 -12.23
C ILE A 239 -10.39 -0.54 -12.19
N VAL A 240 -9.14 -0.93 -12.27
CA VAL A 240 -8.69 -2.32 -12.10
C VAL A 240 -7.63 -2.35 -11.01
N GLU A 241 -7.92 -3.07 -9.93
CA GLU A 241 -7.03 -3.20 -8.78
C GLU A 241 -6.62 -4.66 -8.58
N PHE A 242 -5.31 -4.86 -8.41
CA PHE A 242 -4.75 -6.19 -8.25
C PHE A 242 -3.94 -6.27 -6.95
N PRO A 243 -4.44 -6.90 -5.88
CA PRO A 243 -3.64 -7.20 -4.71
C PRO A 243 -2.65 -8.34 -5.02
N ALA A 244 -1.45 -8.30 -4.43
CA ALA A 244 -0.44 -9.36 -4.60
C ALA A 244 -0.92 -10.71 -4.07
N ILE A 245 -1.65 -10.69 -2.96
CA ILE A 245 -2.33 -11.85 -2.37
C ILE A 245 -3.84 -11.61 -2.47
N LEU A 246 -4.53 -12.52 -3.13
CA LEU A 246 -5.97 -12.48 -3.34
C LEU A 246 -6.73 -12.87 -2.06
N PRO A 247 -8.04 -12.54 -1.92
CA PRO A 247 -8.84 -12.88 -0.73
C PRO A 247 -8.90 -14.38 -0.38
N ASN A 248 -8.63 -15.26 -1.36
CA ASN A 248 -8.59 -16.71 -1.18
C ASN A 248 -7.17 -17.23 -0.89
N ASP A 249 -6.28 -16.39 -0.42
CA ASP A 249 -4.87 -16.66 -0.10
C ASP A 249 -4.03 -17.18 -1.28
N LYS A 250 -4.51 -17.02 -2.52
CA LYS A 250 -3.75 -17.28 -3.74
C LYS A 250 -2.96 -16.03 -4.13
N ILE A 251 -1.79 -16.25 -4.71
CA ILE A 251 -0.99 -15.13 -5.23
C ILE A 251 -1.48 -14.71 -6.62
N LEU A 252 -1.32 -13.42 -6.93
CA LEU A 252 -1.79 -12.84 -8.19
C LEU A 252 -1.07 -13.45 -9.41
N TRP A 253 0.24 -13.66 -9.30
CA TRP A 253 1.10 -14.10 -10.40
C TRP A 253 2.00 -15.28 -9.99
N PRO A 254 1.43 -16.49 -9.83
CA PRO A 254 2.17 -17.67 -9.37
C PRO A 254 3.23 -18.16 -10.37
N GLU A 255 3.13 -17.77 -11.64
CA GLU A 255 4.11 -18.12 -12.68
C GLU A 255 5.43 -17.35 -12.51
N PHE A 256 5.45 -16.27 -11.74
CA PHE A 256 6.61 -15.41 -11.53
C PHE A 256 7.00 -15.29 -10.06
N TRP A 257 6.04 -15.16 -9.16
CA TRP A 257 6.24 -15.05 -7.72
C TRP A 257 5.91 -16.37 -7.01
N ASN A 258 6.71 -16.78 -6.05
CA ASN A 258 6.28 -17.78 -5.09
C ASN A 258 5.76 -17.12 -3.80
N LYS A 259 4.93 -17.87 -3.04
CA LYS A 259 4.29 -17.35 -1.83
C LYS A 259 5.31 -16.98 -0.75
N ASP A 260 6.37 -17.78 -0.58
CA ASP A 260 7.38 -17.55 0.45
C ASP A 260 8.17 -16.26 0.21
N GLU A 261 8.46 -15.94 -1.06
CA GLU A 261 9.10 -14.66 -1.40
C GLU A 261 8.20 -13.46 -1.11
N LEU A 262 6.92 -13.54 -1.44
CA LEU A 262 5.95 -12.49 -1.10
C LEU A 262 5.80 -12.31 0.42
N LEU A 263 5.81 -13.40 1.19
CA LEU A 263 5.75 -13.33 2.65
C LEU A 263 7.03 -12.73 3.25
N LYS A 264 8.21 -12.98 2.66
CA LYS A 264 9.45 -12.30 3.04
C LYS A 264 9.39 -10.79 2.77
N VAL A 265 8.86 -10.39 1.62
CA VAL A 265 8.62 -8.97 1.31
C VAL A 265 7.65 -8.37 2.33
N LYS A 266 6.53 -9.04 2.62
CA LYS A 266 5.57 -8.62 3.65
C LYS A 266 6.25 -8.42 5.00
N ALA A 267 7.09 -9.36 5.41
CA ALA A 267 7.81 -9.29 6.68
C ALA A 267 8.84 -8.14 6.77
N SER A 268 9.32 -7.61 5.63
CA SER A 268 10.27 -6.50 5.56
C SER A 268 9.60 -5.12 5.52
N LEU A 269 8.28 -5.07 5.37
CA LEU A 269 7.51 -3.82 5.25
C LEU A 269 6.64 -3.62 6.49
N SER A 270 6.32 -2.36 6.78
CA SER A 270 5.25 -2.06 7.72
C SER A 270 3.90 -2.50 7.14
N PRO A 271 2.91 -2.87 7.99
CA PRO A 271 1.57 -3.24 7.54
C PRO A 271 0.92 -2.20 6.61
N MET A 272 1.09 -0.90 6.87
CA MET A 272 0.58 0.18 6.01
C MET A 272 1.20 0.16 4.62
N LYS A 273 2.54 0.07 4.53
CA LYS A 273 3.22 -0.01 3.24
C LYS A 273 2.83 -1.27 2.48
N TRP A 274 2.71 -2.40 3.18
CA TRP A 274 2.22 -3.63 2.57
C TRP A 274 0.79 -3.47 2.05
N ASN A 275 -0.13 -2.98 2.87
CA ASN A 275 -1.53 -2.81 2.51
C ASN A 275 -1.69 -1.81 1.36
N ALA A 276 -1.00 -0.68 1.39
CA ALA A 276 -1.05 0.29 0.30
C ALA A 276 -0.42 -0.26 -0.99
N GLN A 277 0.86 -0.64 -0.95
CA GLN A 277 1.64 -0.90 -2.15
C GLN A 277 1.41 -2.30 -2.72
N TRP A 278 1.24 -3.31 -1.87
CA TRP A 278 1.12 -4.70 -2.29
C TRP A 278 -0.32 -5.21 -2.34
N GLN A 279 -1.19 -4.67 -1.49
CA GLN A 279 -2.63 -5.03 -1.49
C GLN A 279 -3.51 -3.97 -2.16
N GLN A 280 -2.96 -2.84 -2.59
CA GLN A 280 -3.66 -1.71 -3.21
C GLN A 280 -4.76 -1.12 -2.33
N ASN A 281 -4.70 -1.31 -1.02
CA ASN A 281 -5.66 -0.84 -0.04
C ASN A 281 -5.01 0.13 0.96
N PRO A 282 -4.76 1.40 0.58
CA PRO A 282 -4.19 2.39 1.49
C PRO A 282 -5.18 2.76 2.60
N THR A 283 -4.71 2.74 3.83
CA THR A 283 -5.46 3.22 5.00
C THR A 283 -5.45 4.74 5.08
N SER A 284 -6.43 5.34 5.76
CA SER A 284 -6.55 6.78 5.89
C SER A 284 -6.10 7.22 7.29
N GLU A 285 -5.01 7.97 7.36
CA GLU A 285 -4.60 8.62 8.62
C GLU A 285 -5.53 9.78 9.03
N GLU A 286 -6.31 10.33 8.11
CA GLU A 286 -7.22 11.46 8.42
C GLU A 286 -8.40 11.07 9.30
N THR A 287 -8.77 9.80 9.33
CA THR A 287 -9.82 9.26 10.20
C THR A 287 -9.24 8.63 11.45
N ALA A 288 -7.93 8.64 11.62
CA ALA A 288 -7.27 8.14 12.83
C ALA A 288 -7.71 8.94 14.05
N MET A 289 -8.15 8.25 15.07
CA MET A 289 -8.51 8.88 16.35
C MET A 289 -7.28 9.29 17.15
N ILE A 290 -6.16 8.58 16.94
CA ILE A 290 -4.83 8.90 17.46
C ILE A 290 -3.88 8.92 16.27
N LYS A 291 -3.30 10.09 15.98
CA LYS A 291 -2.43 10.28 14.83
C LYS A 291 -1.02 9.79 15.12
N ARG A 292 -0.31 9.28 14.10
CA ARG A 292 1.09 8.89 14.22
C ARG A 292 1.98 10.04 14.74
N GLU A 293 1.75 11.26 14.30
CA GLU A 293 2.51 12.46 14.69
C GLU A 293 2.37 12.86 16.18
N TRP A 294 1.44 12.27 16.91
CA TRP A 294 1.26 12.51 18.35
C TRP A 294 2.13 11.62 19.22
N TRP A 295 2.77 10.61 18.64
CA TRP A 295 3.72 9.76 19.32
C TRP A 295 5.10 10.40 19.34
N THR A 296 5.75 10.48 20.49
CA THR A 296 7.07 11.08 20.64
C THR A 296 8.16 10.01 20.53
N PRO A 297 9.14 10.12 19.60
CA PRO A 297 10.19 9.13 19.46
C PRO A 297 11.21 9.25 20.60
N TRP A 298 11.62 8.11 21.16
CA TRP A 298 12.76 7.95 22.04
C TRP A 298 13.95 7.45 21.22
N GLU A 299 14.98 8.28 21.08
CA GLU A 299 16.10 7.98 20.17
C GLU A 299 17.32 7.40 20.90
N GLU A 300 17.31 7.41 22.25
CA GLU A 300 18.40 6.85 23.06
C GLU A 300 18.32 5.31 23.04
N LYS A 301 19.50 4.67 23.05
CA LYS A 301 19.61 3.22 23.00
C LYS A 301 19.10 2.54 24.28
N ASP A 302 19.33 3.17 25.43
CA ASP A 302 18.95 2.64 26.72
C ASP A 302 17.58 3.15 27.14
N VAL A 303 16.78 2.28 27.75
CA VAL A 303 15.47 2.63 28.30
C VAL A 303 15.64 3.66 29.42
N PRO A 304 14.81 4.72 29.49
CA PRO A 304 14.90 5.71 30.57
C PRO A 304 14.66 5.04 31.93
N ARG A 305 15.10 5.73 33.01
CA ARG A 305 14.74 5.27 34.37
C ARG A 305 13.22 5.30 34.52
N LEU A 306 12.66 4.16 34.86
CA LEU A 306 11.22 3.97 35.00
C LEU A 306 10.82 4.06 36.48
N ASP A 307 9.70 4.72 36.75
CA ASP A 307 9.10 4.82 38.07
C ASP A 307 8.02 3.74 38.32
N TYR A 308 7.43 3.23 37.23
CA TYR A 308 6.38 2.23 37.27
C TYR A 308 6.31 1.48 35.91
N ILE A 309 6.08 0.17 35.96
CA ILE A 309 5.91 -0.66 34.76
C ILE A 309 4.55 -1.36 34.80
N LEU A 310 3.78 -1.27 33.73
CA LEU A 310 2.49 -1.91 33.56
C LEU A 310 2.46 -2.73 32.27
N GLN A 311 2.02 -3.98 32.37
CA GLN A 311 1.67 -4.82 31.21
C GLN A 311 0.14 -4.88 31.06
N SER A 312 -0.36 -4.73 29.84
CA SER A 312 -1.78 -4.82 29.50
C SER A 312 -2.03 -5.95 28.53
N TYR A 313 -3.03 -6.76 28.83
CA TYR A 313 -3.37 -7.98 28.12
C TYR A 313 -4.80 -7.92 27.57
N ASP A 314 -4.94 -7.87 26.24
CA ASP A 314 -6.17 -8.20 25.54
C ASP A 314 -6.08 -9.66 25.05
N THR A 315 -7.05 -10.50 25.47
CA THR A 315 -6.89 -11.96 25.31
C THR A 315 -8.01 -12.60 24.50
N ALA A 316 -7.61 -13.46 23.53
CA ALA A 316 -8.49 -14.32 22.74
C ALA A 316 -8.15 -15.80 22.94
N TYR A 317 -9.12 -16.70 22.76
CA TYR A 317 -8.99 -18.13 23.17
C TYR A 317 -8.65 -19.11 22.08
N SER A 318 -8.36 -18.73 20.84
CA SER A 318 -8.36 -19.73 19.79
C SER A 318 -7.17 -19.64 18.84
N LYS A 319 -6.54 -20.80 18.56
CA LYS A 319 -5.55 -20.97 17.48
C LYS A 319 -6.14 -21.04 16.06
N LYS A 320 -7.47 -20.94 15.88
CA LYS A 320 -8.07 -21.03 14.55
C LYS A 320 -7.68 -19.80 13.72
N GLU A 321 -7.40 -20.00 12.46
CA GLU A 321 -7.04 -18.91 11.52
C GLU A 321 -8.08 -17.78 11.44
N THR A 322 -9.31 -18.06 11.86
CA THR A 322 -10.44 -17.11 11.91
C THR A 322 -10.66 -16.47 13.27
N ALA A 323 -9.80 -16.73 14.26
CA ALA A 323 -9.94 -16.18 15.61
C ALA A 323 -9.17 -14.87 15.77
N ASP A 324 -9.65 -14.03 16.70
CA ASP A 324 -8.98 -12.79 17.10
C ASP A 324 -7.60 -13.09 17.69
N TYR A 325 -6.71 -12.11 17.64
CA TYR A 325 -5.40 -12.21 18.26
C TYR A 325 -5.47 -11.90 19.75
N SER A 326 -4.52 -12.42 20.50
CA SER A 326 -4.17 -11.87 21.81
C SER A 326 -3.06 -10.84 21.66
N ALA A 327 -3.17 -9.71 22.34
CA ALA A 327 -2.20 -8.62 22.34
C ALA A 327 -1.73 -8.29 23.73
N ILE A 328 -0.42 -8.10 23.88
CA ILE A 328 0.25 -7.69 25.13
C ILE A 328 1.00 -6.41 24.82
N THR A 329 0.84 -5.37 25.62
CA THR A 329 1.65 -4.16 25.55
C THR A 329 2.26 -3.83 26.90
N THR A 330 3.56 -3.52 26.92
CA THR A 330 4.31 -3.19 28.14
C THR A 330 4.66 -1.71 28.11
N TRP A 331 4.39 -1.03 29.21
CA TRP A 331 4.48 0.43 29.35
C TRP A 331 5.25 0.82 30.59
N GLY A 332 6.07 1.87 30.48
CA GLY A 332 6.74 2.48 31.61
C GLY A 332 6.30 3.91 31.85
N VAL A 333 6.30 4.34 33.12
CA VAL A 333 6.17 5.74 33.53
C VAL A 333 7.56 6.29 33.78
N PHE A 334 7.86 7.46 33.23
CA PHE A 334 9.15 8.11 33.40
C PHE A 334 9.04 9.63 33.33
N GLU A 335 10.06 10.31 33.83
CA GLU A 335 10.19 11.77 33.80
C GLU A 335 11.25 12.19 32.79
N PRO A 336 10.87 12.67 31.58
CA PRO A 336 11.82 13.03 30.52
C PRO A 336 12.64 14.28 30.86
N LYS A 337 12.09 15.19 31.63
CA LYS A 337 12.74 16.39 32.13
C LYS A 337 12.52 16.45 33.64
N LYS A 338 13.55 16.64 34.44
CA LYS A 338 13.45 16.74 35.92
C LYS A 338 12.59 17.93 36.36
N ASN A 339 11.33 17.99 35.94
CA ASN A 339 10.35 19.02 36.28
C ASN A 339 9.12 18.47 37.01
N GLY A 340 9.13 17.18 37.37
CA GLY A 340 8.01 16.51 38.06
C GLY A 340 6.91 16.02 37.11
N GLU A 341 7.03 16.24 35.80
CA GLU A 341 6.03 15.84 34.82
C GLU A 341 6.27 14.42 34.31
N GLN A 342 5.30 13.53 34.54
CA GLN A 342 5.40 12.12 34.13
C GLN A 342 4.84 11.90 32.76
N HIS A 343 5.55 11.08 31.99
CA HIS A 343 5.21 10.64 30.62
C HIS A 343 5.15 9.11 30.56
N LEU A 344 4.54 8.59 29.52
CA LEU A 344 4.49 7.16 29.23
C LEU A 344 5.46 6.80 28.10
N ILE A 345 6.12 5.66 28.25
CA ILE A 345 6.92 5.07 27.17
C ILE A 345 6.48 3.62 26.95
N MET A 346 6.25 3.27 25.69
CA MET A 346 6.04 1.89 25.30
C MET A 346 7.38 1.14 25.33
N LEU A 347 7.43 0.01 26.01
CA LEU A 347 8.66 -0.77 26.21
C LEU A 347 8.71 -2.00 25.32
N ASP A 348 7.54 -2.64 25.13
CA ASP A 348 7.40 -3.84 24.29
C ASP A 348 5.95 -4.03 23.86
N ALA A 349 5.75 -4.79 22.77
CA ALA A 349 4.44 -5.24 22.35
C ALA A 349 4.52 -6.60 21.62
N LYS A 350 3.63 -7.52 21.98
CA LYS A 350 3.51 -8.84 21.38
C LYS A 350 2.09 -9.12 20.95
N LYS A 351 1.92 -9.72 19.79
CA LYS A 351 0.63 -10.15 19.29
C LYS A 351 0.73 -11.53 18.64
N GLY A 352 -0.21 -12.42 18.97
CA GLY A 352 -0.22 -13.77 18.42
C GLY A 352 -1.53 -14.52 18.67
N ARG A 353 -1.69 -15.63 17.98
CA ARG A 353 -2.78 -16.58 18.20
C ARG A 353 -2.27 -17.73 19.06
N TRP A 354 -2.40 -17.57 20.35
CA TRP A 354 -1.89 -18.51 21.34
C TRP A 354 -3.02 -19.34 21.95
N SER A 355 -2.74 -20.61 22.22
CA SER A 355 -3.59 -21.39 23.12
C SER A 355 -3.46 -20.87 24.55
N PHE A 356 -4.40 -21.22 25.41
CA PHE A 356 -4.37 -20.81 26.80
C PHE A 356 -3.06 -21.21 27.53
N PRO A 357 -2.51 -22.44 27.40
CA PRO A 357 -1.23 -22.76 28.00
C PRO A 357 -0.07 -21.92 27.49
N GLU A 358 0.00 -21.67 26.18
CA GLU A 358 1.04 -20.83 25.56
C GLU A 358 0.93 -19.38 26.02
N LEU A 359 -0.28 -18.83 26.07
CA LEU A 359 -0.50 -17.46 26.55
C LEU A 359 -0.10 -17.31 28.03
N LYS A 360 -0.35 -18.35 28.85
CA LYS A 360 0.07 -18.38 30.23
C LYS A 360 1.61 -18.42 30.35
N GLU A 361 2.29 -19.26 29.56
CA GLU A 361 3.75 -19.32 29.53
C GLU A 361 4.35 -17.97 29.12
N ILE A 362 3.85 -17.38 28.03
CA ILE A 362 4.28 -16.05 27.57
C ILE A 362 4.06 -14.99 28.66
N ALA A 363 2.94 -15.00 29.36
CA ALA A 363 2.67 -14.02 30.41
C ALA A 363 3.64 -14.16 31.60
N ILE A 364 4.08 -15.39 31.93
CA ILE A 364 5.08 -15.64 32.96
C ILE A 364 6.47 -15.15 32.48
N GLU A 365 6.87 -15.50 31.25
CA GLU A 365 8.14 -15.04 30.65
C GLU A 365 8.21 -13.51 30.60
N GLU A 366 7.13 -12.85 30.18
CA GLU A 366 7.04 -11.39 30.15
C GLU A 366 7.12 -10.75 31.54
N ASN A 367 6.51 -11.38 32.54
CA ASN A 367 6.63 -10.93 33.92
C ASN A 367 8.05 -11.11 34.46
N GLU A 368 8.73 -12.22 34.14
CA GLU A 368 10.12 -12.46 34.56
C GLU A 368 11.09 -11.47 33.90
N TYR A 369 10.84 -11.09 32.63
CA TYR A 369 11.70 -10.19 31.89
C TYR A 369 11.56 -8.72 32.30
N TRP A 370 10.29 -8.26 32.42
CA TRP A 370 10.00 -6.84 32.67
C TRP A 370 9.81 -6.49 34.16
N GLU A 371 9.59 -7.47 35.02
CA GLU A 371 9.26 -7.32 36.46
C GLU A 371 8.18 -6.22 36.68
N PRO A 372 7.00 -6.30 36.03
CA PRO A 372 6.01 -5.25 36.07
C PRO A 372 5.43 -5.07 37.44
N ASP A 373 5.17 -3.81 37.83
CA ASP A 373 4.43 -3.49 39.05
C ASP A 373 2.96 -3.93 38.96
N MET A 374 2.42 -4.08 37.70
CA MET A 374 1.04 -4.51 37.46
C MET A 374 0.88 -5.22 36.11
N MET A 375 0.14 -6.32 36.15
CA MET A 375 -0.37 -7.03 34.95
C MET A 375 -1.89 -6.78 34.86
N LEU A 376 -2.32 -5.96 33.90
CA LEU A 376 -3.71 -5.57 33.69
C LEU A 376 -4.35 -6.48 32.65
N ILE A 377 -5.34 -7.29 33.02
CA ILE A 377 -5.97 -8.28 32.14
C ILE A 377 -7.45 -7.94 31.97
N GLU A 378 -7.95 -7.88 30.73
CA GLU A 378 -9.36 -7.64 30.47
C GLU A 378 -10.24 -8.77 31.00
N ALA A 379 -11.22 -8.44 31.88
CA ALA A 379 -12.12 -9.41 32.53
C ALA A 379 -13.25 -9.89 31.59
N LYS A 380 -12.92 -10.23 30.34
CA LYS A 380 -13.82 -10.93 29.40
C LYS A 380 -13.58 -12.45 29.46
N ALA A 381 -14.37 -13.21 28.72
CA ALA A 381 -14.45 -14.67 28.78
C ALA A 381 -13.10 -15.40 28.82
N SER A 382 -12.05 -14.87 28.19
CA SER A 382 -10.71 -15.43 28.12
C SER A 382 -9.74 -14.91 29.19
N GLY A 383 -9.87 -13.67 29.61
CA GLY A 383 -8.93 -13.05 30.53
C GLY A 383 -9.12 -13.46 31.99
N GLN A 384 -10.35 -13.75 32.43
CA GLN A 384 -10.60 -14.11 33.81
C GLN A 384 -9.86 -15.40 34.25
N PRO A 385 -9.92 -16.53 33.51
CA PRO A 385 -9.13 -17.73 33.83
C PRO A 385 -7.62 -17.47 33.83
N LEU A 386 -7.10 -16.67 32.88
CA LEU A 386 -5.68 -16.31 32.87
C LEU A 386 -5.29 -15.55 34.12
N ALA A 387 -6.09 -14.54 34.49
CA ALA A 387 -5.87 -13.75 35.69
C ALA A 387 -5.87 -14.62 36.96
N ASP A 388 -6.80 -15.57 37.07
CA ASP A 388 -6.91 -16.45 38.24
C ASP A 388 -5.69 -17.40 38.33
N GLU A 389 -5.24 -17.96 37.22
CA GLU A 389 -4.04 -18.83 37.15
C GLU A 389 -2.75 -18.07 37.52
N LEU A 390 -2.58 -16.85 37.00
CA LEU A 390 -1.40 -16.03 37.29
C LEU A 390 -1.39 -15.53 38.73
N ARG A 391 -2.55 -15.23 39.33
CA ARG A 391 -2.67 -14.90 40.79
C ARG A 391 -2.25 -16.07 41.66
N LEU A 392 -2.56 -17.31 41.27
CA LEU A 392 -2.09 -18.49 42.03
C LEU A 392 -0.57 -18.59 42.07
N GLN A 393 0.13 -17.95 41.16
CA GLN A 393 1.59 -17.83 41.12
C GLN A 393 2.11 -16.58 41.84
N ASN A 394 1.27 -15.87 42.54
CA ASN A 394 1.58 -14.61 43.25
C ASN A 394 2.05 -13.46 42.33
N LEU A 395 1.63 -13.46 41.06
CA LEU A 395 1.93 -12.38 40.13
C LEU A 395 1.00 -11.16 40.38
N PRO A 396 1.43 -9.91 40.07
CA PRO A 396 0.71 -8.67 40.40
C PRO A 396 -0.45 -8.40 39.43
N VAL A 397 -1.45 -9.28 39.40
CA VAL A 397 -2.53 -9.26 38.38
C VAL A 397 -3.74 -8.46 38.91
N LEU A 398 -4.13 -7.48 38.07
CA LEU A 398 -5.40 -6.76 38.22
C LEU A 398 -6.30 -7.07 37.01
N THR A 399 -7.57 -7.35 37.27
CA THR A 399 -8.56 -7.49 36.21
C THR A 399 -9.21 -6.16 35.88
N PHE A 400 -9.29 -5.84 34.59
CA PHE A 400 -9.91 -4.63 34.07
C PHE A 400 -11.26 -4.94 33.42
N SER A 401 -12.31 -4.23 33.81
CA SER A 401 -13.63 -4.33 33.18
C SER A 401 -14.02 -2.96 32.66
N PRO A 402 -13.91 -2.72 31.34
CA PRO A 402 -14.36 -1.46 30.77
C PRO A 402 -15.87 -1.36 30.94
N GLY A 403 -16.37 -0.50 31.86
CA GLY A 403 -17.77 -0.12 31.90
C GLY A 403 -18.65 -0.56 33.03
N ARG A 404 -18.13 -0.81 34.24
CA ARG A 404 -18.99 -0.98 35.46
C ARG A 404 -19.35 0.35 36.17
N ARG A 405 -19.39 1.47 35.51
CA ARG A 405 -20.07 2.68 36.01
C ARG A 405 -21.39 2.89 35.26
N LYS A 406 -22.41 3.47 35.91
CA LYS A 406 -23.84 3.62 35.54
C LYS A 406 -24.23 3.98 34.10
N ALA A 407 -23.32 3.94 33.12
CA ALA A 407 -23.49 4.39 31.73
C ALA A 407 -23.25 3.32 30.66
N GLY A 408 -23.25 2.03 30.96
CA GLY A 408 -23.07 0.98 29.95
C GLY A 408 -21.60 0.63 29.64
N ASN A 409 -21.38 -0.41 28.83
CA ASN A 409 -20.05 -0.77 28.33
C ASN A 409 -19.49 0.35 27.45
N LEU A 410 -18.29 0.86 27.77
CA LEU A 410 -17.55 1.76 26.90
C LEU A 410 -17.11 0.99 25.66
N ASP A 411 -17.61 1.37 24.49
CA ASP A 411 -17.15 0.81 23.22
C ASP A 411 -15.69 1.21 22.92
N LYS A 412 -15.07 0.54 21.98
CA LYS A 412 -13.67 0.79 21.59
C LYS A 412 -13.43 2.24 21.16
N THR A 413 -14.34 2.81 20.40
CA THR A 413 -14.29 4.20 19.90
C THR A 413 -14.29 5.19 21.09
N THR A 414 -15.16 4.98 22.06
CA THR A 414 -15.21 5.82 23.27
C THR A 414 -13.92 5.70 24.08
N ARG A 415 -13.33 4.50 24.23
CA ARG A 415 -12.04 4.32 24.90
C ARG A 415 -10.91 5.08 24.19
N MET A 416 -10.86 4.99 22.85
CA MET A 416 -9.89 5.74 22.06
C MET A 416 -10.05 7.26 22.24
N HIS A 417 -11.28 7.80 22.27
CA HIS A 417 -11.52 9.21 22.55
C HIS A 417 -11.06 9.65 23.96
N ILE A 418 -11.20 8.79 24.95
CA ILE A 418 -10.75 9.08 26.33
C ILE A 418 -9.22 9.22 26.40
N VAL A 419 -8.47 8.42 25.66
CA VAL A 419 -7.00 8.42 25.71
C VAL A 419 -6.35 9.34 24.67
N SER A 420 -7.03 9.68 23.60
CA SER A 420 -6.54 10.51 22.49
C SER A 420 -5.90 11.84 22.95
N PRO A 421 -6.43 12.61 23.93
CA PRO A 421 -5.80 13.85 24.38
C PRO A 421 -4.42 13.66 25.01
N ILE A 422 -4.14 12.48 25.59
CA ILE A 422 -2.82 12.18 26.18
C ILE A 422 -1.77 12.04 25.08
N PHE A 423 -2.15 11.44 23.95
CA PHE A 423 -1.29 11.35 22.77
C PHE A 423 -1.09 12.73 22.13
N GLU A 424 -2.16 13.48 21.96
CA GLU A 424 -2.13 14.84 21.38
C GLU A 424 -1.23 15.79 22.20
N SER A 425 -1.14 15.61 23.51
CA SER A 425 -0.24 16.38 24.38
C SER A 425 1.25 16.00 24.26
N GLY A 426 1.60 14.97 23.46
CA GLY A 426 2.98 14.50 23.28
C GLY A 426 3.54 13.73 24.49
N LYS A 427 2.68 13.28 25.41
CA LYS A 427 3.10 12.58 26.63
C LYS A 427 3.32 11.08 26.46
N VAL A 428 3.11 10.54 25.26
CA VAL A 428 3.29 9.12 24.93
C VAL A 428 4.48 8.93 24.01
N TRP A 429 5.45 8.14 24.48
CA TRP A 429 6.73 7.91 23.80
C TRP A 429 6.85 6.47 23.31
N TYR A 430 7.71 6.25 22.32
CA TYR A 430 8.01 4.93 21.77
C TYR A 430 9.50 4.82 21.40
N PRO A 431 10.13 3.63 21.50
CA PRO A 431 11.51 3.41 21.10
C PRO A 431 11.63 3.49 19.58
N SER A 432 12.44 4.45 19.10
CA SER A 432 12.64 4.68 17.68
C SER A 432 13.41 3.51 17.04
N GLY A 433 12.93 3.04 15.88
CA GLY A 433 13.56 1.95 15.15
C GLY A 433 13.15 0.53 15.57
N GLU A 434 12.34 0.38 16.62
CA GLU A 434 11.84 -0.91 17.06
C GLU A 434 10.58 -1.30 16.27
N LYS A 435 10.59 -2.51 15.71
CA LYS A 435 9.50 -3.00 14.84
C LYS A 435 8.17 -3.09 15.57
N PHE A 436 8.17 -3.61 16.81
CA PHE A 436 6.93 -3.73 17.59
C PHE A 436 6.25 -2.38 17.81
N ALA A 437 7.04 -1.33 18.01
CA ALA A 437 6.52 0.02 18.21
C ALA A 437 5.83 0.54 16.95
N GLU A 438 6.46 0.33 15.79
CA GLU A 438 5.86 0.67 14.51
C GLU A 438 4.57 -0.11 14.24
N ASP A 439 4.52 -1.40 14.57
CA ASP A 439 3.34 -2.24 14.41
C ASP A 439 2.16 -1.74 15.27
N VAL A 440 2.41 -1.33 16.52
CA VAL A 440 1.38 -0.74 17.41
C VAL A 440 0.90 0.61 16.90
N ILE A 441 1.84 1.53 16.60
CA ILE A 441 1.50 2.89 16.13
C ILE A 441 0.64 2.80 14.86
N GLU A 442 0.94 1.86 13.99
CA GLU A 442 0.22 1.68 12.74
C GLU A 442 -1.20 1.17 12.93
N GLU A 443 -1.38 0.15 13.78
CA GLU A 443 -2.71 -0.36 14.10
C GLU A 443 -3.56 0.72 14.76
N VAL A 444 -2.98 1.48 15.70
CA VAL A 444 -3.65 2.59 16.37
C VAL A 444 -4.00 3.73 15.40
N ALA A 445 -3.09 4.09 14.50
CA ALA A 445 -3.33 5.13 13.49
C ALA A 445 -4.33 4.70 12.39
N SER A 446 -4.55 3.41 12.20
CA SER A 446 -5.57 2.90 11.27
C SER A 446 -6.95 2.73 11.87
N PHE A 447 -7.09 2.78 13.20
CA PHE A 447 -8.38 2.66 13.87
C PHE A 447 -9.28 3.89 13.60
N PRO A 448 -10.61 3.73 13.33
CA PRO A 448 -11.41 2.50 13.41
C PRO A 448 -11.48 1.67 12.10
N ASN A 449 -10.75 2.01 11.06
CA ASN A 449 -10.87 1.43 9.73
C ASN A 449 -9.80 0.34 9.42
N GLY A 450 -8.96 -0.01 10.40
CA GLY A 450 -7.96 -1.07 10.28
C GLY A 450 -8.57 -2.46 10.32
N ASP A 451 -7.83 -3.47 9.79
CA ASP A 451 -8.24 -4.87 9.79
C ASP A 451 -8.16 -5.52 11.18
N HIS A 452 -7.38 -4.94 12.08
CA HIS A 452 -7.14 -5.40 13.45
C HIS A 452 -7.17 -4.24 14.43
N ASP A 453 -7.58 -4.53 15.67
CA ASP A 453 -7.69 -3.55 16.75
C ASP A 453 -7.26 -4.11 18.13
N ASP A 454 -6.53 -5.24 18.13
CA ASP A 454 -6.11 -5.93 19.35
C ASP A 454 -5.09 -5.10 20.17
N TYR A 455 -4.12 -4.46 19.47
CA TYR A 455 -3.21 -3.51 20.12
C TYR A 455 -3.93 -2.25 20.62
N CYS A 456 -4.96 -1.79 19.90
CA CYS A 456 -5.79 -0.67 20.33
C CYS A 456 -6.47 -0.95 21.68
N ASP A 457 -7.00 -2.17 21.84
CA ASP A 457 -7.65 -2.58 23.07
C ASP A 457 -6.66 -2.67 24.22
N SER A 458 -5.52 -3.35 24.04
CA SER A 458 -4.47 -3.46 25.05
C SER A 458 -3.91 -2.07 25.43
N MET A 459 -3.57 -1.22 24.49
CA MET A 459 -3.05 0.13 24.71
C MET A 459 -4.04 1.03 25.43
N THR A 460 -5.32 1.05 25.00
CA THR A 460 -6.33 1.91 25.67
C THR A 460 -6.54 1.52 27.12
N MET A 461 -6.52 0.23 27.46
CA MET A 461 -6.60 -0.24 28.84
C MET A 461 -5.42 0.27 29.69
N ALA A 462 -4.20 0.17 29.16
CA ALA A 462 -2.99 0.65 29.84
C ALA A 462 -3.08 2.16 30.13
N VAL A 463 -3.32 2.97 29.08
CA VAL A 463 -3.35 4.44 29.21
C VAL A 463 -4.49 4.91 30.11
N MET A 464 -5.68 4.30 30.00
CA MET A 464 -6.80 4.59 30.93
C MET A 464 -6.42 4.26 32.37
N ARG A 465 -5.71 3.16 32.61
CA ARG A 465 -5.27 2.77 33.97
C ARG A 465 -4.26 3.75 34.54
N PHE A 466 -3.30 4.20 33.73
CA PHE A 466 -2.35 5.23 34.15
C PHE A 466 -3.05 6.55 34.53
N ARG A 467 -4.04 6.97 33.71
CA ARG A 467 -4.84 8.16 34.03
C ARG A 467 -5.64 8.01 35.32
N GLN A 468 -6.32 6.87 35.50
CA GLN A 468 -7.07 6.56 36.73
C GLN A 468 -6.18 6.44 37.99
N GLY A 469 -4.93 6.03 37.82
CA GLY A 469 -3.93 5.91 38.86
C GLY A 469 -3.25 7.23 39.22
N GLY A 470 -3.54 8.32 38.54
CA GLY A 470 -2.90 9.63 38.76
C GLY A 470 -1.45 9.72 38.29
N PHE A 471 -0.98 8.75 37.45
CA PHE A 471 0.37 8.77 36.91
C PHE A 471 0.52 9.76 35.76
N ILE A 472 -0.57 10.13 35.09
CA ILE A 472 -0.56 11.06 33.96
C ILE A 472 -1.79 11.96 34.04
N ALA A 473 -1.60 13.27 33.89
CA ALA A 473 -2.65 14.28 33.85
C ALA A 473 -2.49 15.16 32.58
N LEU A 474 -3.57 15.79 32.17
CA LEU A 474 -3.57 16.79 31.12
C LEU A 474 -3.37 18.18 31.72
N ASP A 475 -2.66 19.06 30.98
CA ASP A 475 -2.48 20.44 31.43
C ASP A 475 -3.83 21.16 31.53
N GLY A 476 -4.17 21.70 32.70
CA GLY A 476 -5.44 22.38 32.97
C GLY A 476 -6.54 21.52 33.59
N GLU A 477 -6.31 20.24 33.92
CA GLU A 477 -7.15 19.50 34.84
C GLU A 477 -6.83 20.03 36.25
N ASP A 478 -7.76 20.83 36.80
CA ASP A 478 -7.61 21.48 38.13
C ASP A 478 -7.24 20.46 39.23
N GLU A 479 -6.25 20.81 40.05
CA GLU A 479 -5.88 20.12 41.30
C GLU A 479 -7.01 20.16 42.37
N GLY A 480 -8.27 20.08 41.94
CA GLY A 480 -9.48 20.33 42.70
C GLY A 480 -10.09 19.16 43.41
N GLU A 481 -9.39 18.04 43.64
CA GLU A 481 -9.71 17.05 44.67
C GLU A 481 -8.43 16.34 45.08
N ASP A 482 -8.07 16.35 46.34
CA ASP A 482 -6.87 15.78 46.96
C ASP A 482 -6.53 14.36 46.47
N TRP A 483 -5.74 14.25 45.39
CA TRP A 483 -5.08 13.04 44.99
C TRP A 483 -3.68 12.99 45.59
N TYR A 484 -3.58 12.40 46.79
CA TYR A 484 -2.26 12.02 47.32
C TYR A 484 -1.71 10.87 46.47
N PRO A 485 -0.46 10.96 45.96
CA PRO A 485 0.20 9.82 45.38
C PRO A 485 0.30 8.72 46.43
N ARG A 486 -0.47 7.64 46.27
CA ARG A 486 -0.41 6.50 47.15
C ARG A 486 0.94 5.84 47.03
N SER A 487 1.64 5.70 48.15
CA SER A 487 2.94 5.03 48.19
C SER A 487 2.84 3.57 47.68
N LYS A 488 3.91 3.03 47.12
CA LYS A 488 4.02 1.62 46.62
C LYS A 488 3.48 0.54 47.58
N ARG A 489 3.19 0.88 48.82
CA ARG A 489 2.70 -0.07 49.86
C ARG A 489 1.19 -0.25 49.94
N GLU A 490 0.38 0.50 49.20
CA GLU A 490 -1.10 0.47 49.31
C GLU A 490 -1.80 -0.29 48.16
N TYR A 491 -1.06 -0.98 47.33
CA TYR A 491 -1.59 -1.73 46.20
C TYR A 491 -1.54 -3.27 46.37
N TYR A 492 -1.58 -3.75 47.62
CA TYR A 492 -1.78 -5.18 47.92
C TYR A 492 -3.24 -5.49 48.25
#